data_e8ebceca18f600eaefe9f468d9f0e8a2
#
_entry.id   e8ebceca18f600eaefe9f468d9f0e8a2
#
_cell.length_a   1.000
_cell.length_b   1.000
_cell.length_c   1.000
_cell.angle_alpha   90.00
_cell.angle_beta   90.00
_cell.angle_gamma   90.00
#
_symmetry.space_group_name_H-M   'P 1'
#
loop_
_entity.id
_entity.type
_entity.pdbx_description
1 polymer ?
#
loop_
_entity_poly.entity_id
_entity_poly.type
_entity_poly.pdbx_seq_one_letter_code
_entity_poly.pdbx_strand_id
1 'polypeptide(L)'
;MIDIRPILFVIGILLTTLAAFMFLPALVDAAQGHPDWRVFLSAAFFTLFIGVSLVLMNRSGPVRLNIRQTFLLTTLAWVVMAAFAALPFVFADIELDYADAFFEAMSGLTTTGSTVIVGLDDAPPGILLWRALLQWQGGIGIIVMAIAVLPMLGIGGMALFRTESSDQSEKVLPRAAQMSTVIGLIYLTLSVAAAVAYWLAGMTFFEAMCHAMTTISTAGFSTSDASIGHFASPTIEWIATVFMVIGGLPFVLYFQLVRGNGQLLWRDSQTRAFLVLIVIAVGVMAGWLWLANDTALEIAVRHAAFNTVSVITGTGYASTDYNSWGGFAVTMLLFVMVVGGCTGSTTGGIKMFRFQVIIAIVPVQIRRLLLPHGIFVAHYNRKPIPDAAADSVMNFFFLFALIFVAVAVALAAFGLDFMTSVSGALTALANVGPGLGDVIGPAGNFASLPDGAKWLLSAAMLLGRLELFTVLVLFTPRFWRG
;
A
#
# COMPACT_ATOMS: atom_id res chain seq x y z
N MET A 1 19.86 27.31 1.06
CA MET A 1 18.40 27.16 0.90
C MET A 1 18.12 26.06 -0.11
N ILE A 2 17.07 25.25 0.12
CA ILE A 2 16.66 24.22 -0.85
C ILE A 2 15.92 24.94 -2.00
N ASP A 3 16.37 24.72 -3.25
CA ASP A 3 15.62 25.17 -4.42
C ASP A 3 14.37 24.31 -4.60
N ILE A 4 13.19 24.91 -4.46
CA ILE A 4 11.88 24.22 -4.53
C ILE A 4 11.32 24.12 -5.95
N ARG A 5 11.91 24.82 -6.93
CA ARG A 5 11.38 24.85 -8.32
C ARG A 5 11.30 23.47 -8.96
N PRO A 6 12.32 22.58 -8.89
CA PRO A 6 12.22 21.24 -9.44
C PRO A 6 11.12 20.39 -8.77
N ILE A 7 10.90 20.62 -7.47
CA ILE A 7 9.86 19.93 -6.69
C ILE A 7 8.47 20.35 -7.19
N LEU A 8 8.21 21.67 -7.29
CA LEU A 8 6.95 22.22 -7.77
C LEU A 8 6.67 21.82 -9.23
N PHE A 9 7.70 21.76 -10.06
CA PHE A 9 7.57 21.26 -11.43
C PHE A 9 7.07 19.83 -11.49
N VAL A 10 7.66 18.92 -10.69
CA VAL A 10 7.23 17.51 -10.65
C VAL A 10 5.83 17.37 -10.05
N ILE A 11 5.52 18.10 -8.97
CA ILE A 11 4.16 18.12 -8.38
C ILE A 11 3.15 18.62 -9.40
N GLY A 12 3.48 19.64 -10.20
CA GLY A 12 2.63 20.12 -11.28
C GLY A 12 2.32 19.04 -12.33
N ILE A 13 3.31 18.23 -12.72
CA ILE A 13 3.10 17.08 -13.61
C ILE A 13 2.17 16.04 -12.96
N LEU A 14 2.38 15.71 -11.68
CA LEU A 14 1.56 14.75 -10.96
C LEU A 14 0.11 15.22 -10.86
N LEU A 15 -0.12 16.50 -10.53
CA LEU A 15 -1.47 17.09 -10.50
C LEU A 15 -2.12 17.11 -11.89
N THR A 16 -1.37 17.40 -12.94
CA THR A 16 -1.88 17.36 -14.33
C THR A 16 -2.31 15.92 -14.70
N THR A 17 -1.52 14.92 -14.27
CA THR A 17 -1.87 13.51 -14.46
C THR A 17 -3.11 13.14 -13.65
N LEU A 18 -3.19 13.56 -12.39
CA LEU A 18 -4.35 13.32 -11.51
C LEU A 18 -5.63 13.91 -12.13
N ALA A 19 -5.56 15.15 -12.63
CA ALA A 19 -6.65 15.81 -13.33
C ALA A 19 -7.10 15.02 -14.57
N ALA A 20 -6.16 14.50 -15.37
CA ALA A 20 -6.49 13.67 -16.52
C ALA A 20 -7.27 12.41 -16.14
N PHE A 21 -6.94 11.78 -15.01
CA PHE A 21 -7.68 10.62 -14.51
C PHE A 21 -9.10 10.99 -13.99
N MET A 22 -9.35 12.22 -13.53
CA MET A 22 -10.69 12.67 -13.10
C MET A 22 -11.70 12.72 -14.26
N PHE A 23 -11.24 12.82 -15.52
CA PHE A 23 -12.14 12.75 -16.67
C PHE A 23 -12.81 11.39 -16.85
N LEU A 24 -12.20 10.30 -16.38
CA LEU A 24 -12.77 8.95 -16.51
C LEU A 24 -14.05 8.78 -15.67
N PRO A 25 -14.05 9.09 -14.34
CA PRO A 25 -15.29 9.12 -13.56
C PRO A 25 -16.34 10.07 -14.12
N ALA A 26 -15.93 11.27 -14.60
CA ALA A 26 -16.86 12.21 -15.22
C ALA A 26 -17.57 11.61 -16.44
N LEU A 27 -16.85 10.85 -17.28
CA LEU A 27 -17.44 10.18 -18.44
C LEU A 27 -18.40 9.05 -18.03
N VAL A 28 -18.07 8.29 -16.97
CA VAL A 28 -18.92 7.21 -16.47
C VAL A 28 -20.21 7.78 -15.89
N ASP A 29 -20.14 8.79 -15.05
CA ASP A 29 -21.34 9.45 -14.49
C ASP A 29 -22.19 10.10 -15.59
N ALA A 30 -21.57 10.77 -16.54
CA ALA A 30 -22.29 11.36 -17.68
C ALA A 30 -23.01 10.29 -18.52
N ALA A 31 -22.38 9.14 -18.76
CA ALA A 31 -22.97 8.02 -19.51
C ALA A 31 -24.16 7.39 -18.77
N GLN A 32 -24.15 7.42 -17.45
CA GLN A 32 -25.25 6.90 -16.60
C GLN A 32 -26.29 8.00 -16.23
N GLY A 33 -26.07 9.26 -16.65
CA GLY A 33 -26.95 10.36 -16.38
C GLY A 33 -26.87 10.90 -14.95
N HIS A 34 -25.83 10.53 -14.17
CA HIS A 34 -25.63 11.00 -12.81
C HIS A 34 -25.08 12.43 -12.78
N PRO A 35 -25.59 13.37 -11.95
CA PRO A 35 -25.20 14.78 -11.97
C PRO A 35 -23.75 15.05 -11.58
N ASP A 36 -23.09 14.16 -10.84
CA ASP A 36 -21.73 14.30 -10.32
C ASP A 36 -20.64 14.37 -11.41
N TRP A 37 -20.97 14.08 -12.67
CA TRP A 37 -20.04 14.33 -13.78
C TRP A 37 -19.55 15.78 -13.82
N ARG A 38 -20.40 16.75 -13.37
CA ARG A 38 -20.05 18.18 -13.27
C ARG A 38 -19.03 18.43 -12.16
N VAL A 39 -19.16 17.71 -11.05
CA VAL A 39 -18.23 17.78 -9.92
C VAL A 39 -16.86 17.31 -10.36
N PHE A 40 -16.78 16.14 -11.01
CA PHE A 40 -15.53 15.61 -11.54
C PHE A 40 -14.89 16.54 -12.57
N LEU A 41 -15.67 17.11 -13.52
CA LEU A 41 -15.14 18.07 -14.48
C LEU A 41 -14.62 19.34 -13.80
N SER A 42 -15.35 19.90 -12.86
CA SER A 42 -14.94 21.12 -12.14
C SER A 42 -13.66 20.88 -11.36
N ALA A 43 -13.55 19.75 -10.63
CA ALA A 43 -12.35 19.34 -9.91
C ALA A 43 -11.19 19.10 -10.85
N ALA A 44 -11.42 18.42 -12.01
CA ALA A 44 -10.42 18.18 -13.04
C ALA A 44 -9.86 19.48 -13.61
N PHE A 45 -10.71 20.41 -14.01
CA PHE A 45 -10.25 21.70 -14.57
C PHE A 45 -9.51 22.55 -13.54
N PHE A 46 -9.97 22.58 -12.30
CA PHE A 46 -9.28 23.29 -11.22
C PHE A 46 -7.90 22.69 -10.96
N THR A 47 -7.83 21.36 -10.81
CA THR A 47 -6.58 20.63 -10.58
C THR A 47 -5.62 20.79 -11.77
N LEU A 48 -6.14 20.73 -13.02
CA LEU A 48 -5.38 20.91 -14.23
C LEU A 48 -4.79 22.33 -14.31
N PHE A 49 -5.59 23.35 -14.00
CA PHE A 49 -5.16 24.74 -13.98
C PHE A 49 -3.99 24.95 -13.02
N ILE A 50 -4.10 24.46 -11.80
CA ILE A 50 -3.01 24.53 -10.81
C ILE A 50 -1.78 23.73 -11.27
N GLY A 51 -1.99 22.48 -11.76
CA GLY A 51 -0.92 21.61 -12.23
C GLY A 51 -0.13 22.22 -13.36
N VAL A 52 -0.82 22.69 -14.40
CA VAL A 52 -0.20 23.34 -15.59
C VAL A 52 0.49 24.64 -15.18
N SER A 53 -0.11 25.45 -14.31
CA SER A 53 0.51 26.69 -13.79
C SER A 53 1.82 26.39 -13.08
N LEU A 54 1.86 25.37 -12.20
CA LEU A 54 3.09 24.96 -11.52
C LEU A 54 4.17 24.49 -12.51
N VAL A 55 3.79 23.72 -13.53
CA VAL A 55 4.73 23.27 -14.60
C VAL A 55 5.31 24.46 -15.33
N LEU A 56 4.47 25.39 -15.80
CA LEU A 56 4.91 26.54 -16.59
C LEU A 56 5.79 27.51 -15.79
N MET A 57 5.41 27.81 -14.54
CA MET A 57 6.13 28.72 -13.68
C MET A 57 7.51 28.19 -13.21
N ASN A 58 7.67 26.86 -13.13
CA ASN A 58 8.87 26.24 -12.57
C ASN A 58 9.73 25.49 -13.61
N ARG A 59 9.43 25.64 -14.89
CA ARG A 59 10.19 25.03 -15.98
C ARG A 59 11.58 25.65 -16.10
N SER A 60 12.59 24.97 -15.56
CA SER A 60 13.98 25.44 -15.53
C SER A 60 14.96 24.33 -15.93
N GLY A 61 15.08 24.03 -17.25
CA GLY A 61 16.06 23.07 -17.75
C GLY A 61 15.86 21.62 -17.28
N PRO A 62 16.88 20.75 -17.38
CA PRO A 62 16.77 19.36 -16.99
C PRO A 62 16.59 19.21 -15.47
N VAL A 63 15.56 18.47 -15.06
CA VAL A 63 15.26 18.23 -13.64
C VAL A 63 16.35 17.34 -13.04
N ARG A 64 17.15 17.92 -12.14
CA ARG A 64 18.14 17.20 -11.32
C ARG A 64 17.78 17.42 -9.87
N LEU A 65 17.35 16.35 -9.18
CA LEU A 65 17.01 16.39 -7.77
C LEU A 65 18.22 15.97 -6.92
N ASN A 66 18.54 16.76 -5.90
CA ASN A 66 19.45 16.33 -4.87
C ASN A 66 18.71 15.48 -3.81
N ILE A 67 19.44 14.82 -2.92
CA ILE A 67 18.86 13.91 -1.91
C ILE A 67 17.80 14.61 -1.05
N ARG A 68 18.02 15.86 -0.63
CA ARG A 68 17.05 16.61 0.18
C ARG A 68 15.79 16.94 -0.61
N GLN A 69 15.94 17.38 -1.85
CA GLN A 69 14.81 17.64 -2.74
C GLN A 69 14.01 16.35 -2.98
N THR A 70 14.67 15.20 -3.09
CA THR A 70 14.00 13.89 -3.23
C THR A 70 13.15 13.54 -2.01
N PHE A 71 13.68 13.72 -0.78
CA PHE A 71 12.88 13.50 0.43
C PHE A 71 11.66 14.42 0.50
N LEU A 72 11.87 15.71 0.22
CA LEU A 72 10.78 16.70 0.28
C LEU A 72 9.73 16.43 -0.80
N LEU A 73 10.15 16.16 -2.04
CA LEU A 73 9.26 15.82 -3.14
C LEU A 73 8.44 14.56 -2.81
N THR A 74 9.07 13.51 -2.32
CA THR A 74 8.40 12.25 -2.01
C THR A 74 7.26 12.46 -1.03
N THR A 75 7.49 13.17 0.07
CA THR A 75 6.44 13.42 1.07
C THR A 75 5.38 14.40 0.57
N LEU A 76 5.81 15.53 0.01
CA LEU A 76 4.91 16.60 -0.39
C LEU A 76 3.99 16.18 -1.56
N ALA A 77 4.50 15.36 -2.49
CA ALA A 77 3.71 14.86 -3.61
C ALA A 77 2.47 14.08 -3.13
N TRP A 78 2.62 13.17 -2.17
CA TRP A 78 1.51 12.38 -1.65
C TRP A 78 0.47 13.25 -0.93
N VAL A 79 0.93 14.19 -0.09
CA VAL A 79 0.02 15.11 0.63
C VAL A 79 -0.75 15.99 -0.35
N VAL A 80 -0.05 16.59 -1.32
CA VAL A 80 -0.69 17.46 -2.30
C VAL A 80 -1.64 16.69 -3.22
N MET A 81 -1.23 15.51 -3.69
CA MET A 81 -2.12 14.67 -4.50
C MET A 81 -3.38 14.26 -3.73
N ALA A 82 -3.28 13.88 -2.44
CA ALA A 82 -4.43 13.54 -1.61
C ALA A 82 -5.36 14.75 -1.42
N ALA A 83 -4.80 15.95 -1.20
CA ALA A 83 -5.59 17.17 -1.03
C ALA A 83 -6.43 17.52 -2.27
N PHE A 84 -5.86 17.34 -3.48
CA PHE A 84 -6.61 17.57 -4.73
C PHE A 84 -7.51 16.38 -5.09
N ALA A 85 -7.11 15.16 -4.79
CA ALA A 85 -7.92 13.96 -5.00
C ALA A 85 -9.17 13.91 -4.10
N ALA A 86 -9.17 14.62 -2.98
CA ALA A 86 -10.30 14.78 -2.07
C ALA A 86 -11.43 15.65 -2.66
N LEU A 87 -11.14 16.57 -3.61
CA LEU A 87 -12.11 17.52 -4.12
C LEU A 87 -13.39 16.87 -4.68
N PRO A 88 -13.33 15.81 -5.51
CA PRO A 88 -14.53 15.13 -5.95
C PRO A 88 -15.37 14.58 -4.80
N PHE A 89 -14.76 14.05 -3.74
CA PHE A 89 -15.48 13.51 -2.59
C PHE A 89 -16.22 14.59 -1.77
N VAL A 90 -15.65 15.81 -1.67
CA VAL A 90 -16.26 16.94 -0.95
C VAL A 90 -17.50 17.47 -1.65
N PHE A 91 -17.49 17.48 -2.98
CA PHE A 91 -18.53 18.17 -3.76
C PHE A 91 -19.52 17.23 -4.44
N ALA A 92 -19.31 15.91 -4.36
CA ALA A 92 -20.23 14.89 -4.87
C ALA A 92 -21.43 14.68 -3.93
N ASP A 93 -22.44 14.01 -4.42
CA ASP A 93 -23.68 13.71 -3.69
C ASP A 93 -23.50 12.55 -2.67
N ILE A 94 -22.40 12.59 -1.92
CA ILE A 94 -22.07 11.67 -0.82
C ILE A 94 -21.85 12.41 0.52
N GLU A 95 -21.99 13.73 0.50
CA GLU A 95 -21.99 14.63 1.67
C GLU A 95 -20.80 14.46 2.64
N LEU A 96 -19.58 14.20 2.15
CA LEU A 96 -18.39 14.11 2.99
C LEU A 96 -17.84 15.51 3.32
N ASP A 97 -17.47 15.71 4.58
CA ASP A 97 -16.66 16.87 4.95
C ASP A 97 -15.22 16.74 4.42
N TYR A 98 -14.42 17.80 4.55
CA TYR A 98 -13.05 17.77 3.99
C TYR A 98 -12.13 16.81 4.76
N ALA A 99 -12.35 16.56 6.05
CA ALA A 99 -11.56 15.63 6.83
C ALA A 99 -11.78 14.18 6.34
N ASP A 100 -13.04 13.82 6.11
CA ASP A 100 -13.47 12.53 5.57
C ASP A 100 -12.98 12.35 4.12
N ALA A 101 -13.18 13.35 3.28
CA ALA A 101 -12.74 13.33 1.88
C ALA A 101 -11.21 13.20 1.75
N PHE A 102 -10.45 13.90 2.60
CA PHE A 102 -9.00 13.78 2.63
C PHE A 102 -8.54 12.40 3.14
N PHE A 103 -9.21 11.86 4.17
CA PHE A 103 -8.95 10.51 4.67
C PHE A 103 -9.18 9.47 3.58
N GLU A 104 -10.31 9.52 2.88
CA GLU A 104 -10.64 8.60 1.78
C GLU A 104 -9.62 8.69 0.64
N ALA A 105 -9.25 9.93 0.24
CA ALA A 105 -8.25 10.17 -0.80
C ALA A 105 -6.84 9.69 -0.37
N MET A 106 -6.43 9.95 0.87
CA MET A 106 -5.16 9.49 1.42
C MET A 106 -5.13 7.97 1.51
N SER A 107 -6.19 7.36 2.01
CA SER A 107 -6.35 5.90 2.06
C SER A 107 -6.29 5.27 0.67
N GLY A 108 -6.96 5.89 -0.32
CA GLY A 108 -6.89 5.46 -1.71
C GLY A 108 -5.47 5.51 -2.26
N LEU A 109 -4.83 6.68 -2.24
CA LEU A 109 -3.49 6.87 -2.79
C LEU A 109 -2.42 6.04 -2.07
N THR A 110 -2.47 5.95 -0.73
CA THR A 110 -1.52 5.11 0.02
C THR A 110 -1.83 3.62 -0.08
N THR A 111 -2.85 3.24 -0.86
CA THR A 111 -3.34 1.86 -1.01
C THR A 111 -3.63 1.19 0.34
N THR A 112 -4.15 1.95 1.28
CA THR A 112 -4.51 1.44 2.61
C THR A 112 -5.85 0.71 2.58
N GLY A 113 -6.90 1.31 1.97
CA GLY A 113 -8.20 0.68 1.85
C GLY A 113 -9.16 0.91 3.01
N SER A 114 -8.80 1.73 4.01
CA SER A 114 -9.73 2.21 5.04
C SER A 114 -10.72 3.19 4.43
N THR A 115 -12.03 3.06 4.72
CA THR A 115 -13.08 3.90 4.14
C THR A 115 -13.93 4.57 5.21
N VAL A 116 -14.36 5.80 4.90
CA VAL A 116 -15.37 6.54 5.66
C VAL A 116 -16.72 6.58 4.93
N ILE A 117 -16.77 6.13 3.68
CA ILE A 117 -18.00 6.11 2.88
C ILE A 117 -18.86 4.93 3.32
N VAL A 118 -20.14 5.17 3.50
CA VAL A 118 -21.19 4.19 3.86
C VAL A 118 -22.20 4.18 2.73
N GLY A 119 -22.79 3.00 2.45
CA GLY A 119 -23.77 2.86 1.37
C GLY A 119 -23.12 2.79 -0.01
N LEU A 120 -22.00 2.08 -0.13
CA LEU A 120 -21.29 1.93 -1.39
C LEU A 120 -22.13 1.26 -2.49
N ASP A 121 -23.08 0.40 -2.11
CA ASP A 121 -23.98 -0.29 -3.05
C ASP A 121 -24.87 0.68 -3.83
N ASP A 122 -25.16 1.85 -3.27
CA ASP A 122 -25.99 2.92 -3.88
C ASP A 122 -25.16 4.17 -4.30
N ALA A 123 -23.83 4.12 -4.10
CA ALA A 123 -22.96 5.25 -4.38
C ALA A 123 -22.81 5.55 -5.88
N PRO A 124 -22.61 6.82 -6.28
CA PRO A 124 -22.39 7.21 -7.67
C PRO A 124 -21.27 6.40 -8.31
N PRO A 125 -21.46 5.87 -9.53
CA PRO A 125 -20.44 5.06 -10.20
C PRO A 125 -19.12 5.78 -10.41
N GLY A 126 -19.14 7.09 -10.65
CA GLY A 126 -17.93 7.91 -10.74
C GLY A 126 -17.12 7.91 -9.45
N ILE A 127 -17.78 7.97 -8.29
CA ILE A 127 -17.14 7.88 -6.98
C ILE A 127 -16.47 6.51 -6.79
N LEU A 128 -17.16 5.42 -7.09
CA LEU A 128 -16.63 4.06 -6.99
C LEU A 128 -15.40 3.87 -7.90
N LEU A 129 -15.49 4.36 -9.14
CA LEU A 129 -14.37 4.33 -10.08
C LEU A 129 -13.21 5.21 -9.61
N TRP A 130 -13.49 6.40 -9.05
CA TRP A 130 -12.46 7.29 -8.54
C TRP A 130 -11.66 6.66 -7.40
N ARG A 131 -12.33 6.03 -6.45
CA ARG A 131 -11.70 5.25 -5.38
C ARG A 131 -10.75 4.19 -5.95
N ALA A 132 -11.21 3.40 -6.91
CA ALA A 132 -10.40 2.36 -7.55
C ALA A 132 -9.19 2.94 -8.34
N LEU A 133 -9.38 4.05 -9.05
CA LEU A 133 -8.31 4.73 -9.78
C LEU A 133 -7.25 5.32 -8.85
N LEU A 134 -7.62 5.88 -7.70
CA LEU A 134 -6.67 6.37 -6.71
C LEU A 134 -5.78 5.24 -6.18
N GLN A 135 -6.38 4.10 -5.87
CA GLN A 135 -5.64 2.91 -5.43
C GLN A 135 -4.72 2.38 -6.53
N TRP A 136 -5.19 2.32 -7.76
CA TRP A 136 -4.41 1.86 -8.89
C TRP A 136 -3.20 2.75 -9.18
N GLN A 137 -3.38 4.09 -9.14
CA GLN A 137 -2.29 5.07 -9.25
C GLN A 137 -1.31 4.97 -8.07
N GLY A 138 -1.82 4.81 -6.84
CA GLY A 138 -1.01 4.62 -5.65
C GLY A 138 -0.13 3.36 -5.71
N GLY A 139 -0.70 2.25 -6.23
CA GLY A 139 0.02 0.99 -6.40
C GLY A 139 1.21 1.10 -7.35
N ILE A 140 1.02 1.68 -8.54
CA ILE A 140 2.13 1.88 -9.47
C ILE A 140 3.14 2.91 -8.94
N GLY A 141 2.66 3.95 -8.26
CA GLY A 141 3.49 4.99 -7.66
C GLY A 141 4.49 4.41 -6.65
N ILE A 142 4.04 3.52 -5.78
CA ILE A 142 4.93 2.89 -4.78
C ILE A 142 5.91 1.89 -5.41
N ILE A 143 5.51 1.15 -6.45
CA ILE A 143 6.44 0.25 -7.15
C ILE A 143 7.59 1.05 -7.76
N VAL A 144 7.26 2.13 -8.47
CA VAL A 144 8.28 3.01 -9.08
C VAL A 144 9.16 3.64 -8.00
N MET A 145 8.58 4.10 -6.90
CA MET A 145 9.31 4.64 -5.77
C MET A 145 10.25 3.59 -5.13
N ALA A 146 9.76 2.37 -4.89
CA ALA A 146 10.53 1.29 -4.28
C ALA A 146 11.72 0.85 -5.14
N ILE A 147 11.61 0.98 -6.46
CA ILE A 147 12.66 0.55 -7.39
C ILE A 147 13.63 1.69 -7.72
N ALA A 148 13.11 2.90 -7.93
CA ALA A 148 13.92 4.02 -8.39
C ALA A 148 14.45 4.92 -7.27
N VAL A 149 13.67 5.15 -6.22
CA VAL A 149 13.97 6.18 -5.19
C VAL A 149 14.52 5.58 -3.90
N LEU A 150 13.83 4.64 -3.29
CA LEU A 150 14.20 4.11 -1.97
C LEU A 150 15.59 3.46 -1.91
N PRO A 151 16.07 2.70 -2.91
CA PRO A 151 17.42 2.17 -2.88
C PRO A 151 18.51 3.27 -2.94
N MET A 152 18.23 4.39 -3.61
CA MET A 152 19.14 5.54 -3.65
C MET A 152 19.28 6.23 -2.29
N LEU A 153 18.19 6.26 -1.52
CA LEU A 153 18.14 6.85 -0.20
C LEU A 153 18.76 5.93 0.89
N GLY A 154 18.86 4.62 0.63
CA GLY A 154 19.46 3.64 1.54
C GLY A 154 18.74 3.42 2.86
N ILE A 155 17.45 3.79 2.94
CA ILE A 155 16.63 3.80 4.15
C ILE A 155 16.19 2.38 4.52
N GLY A 156 16.13 2.08 5.84
CA GLY A 156 15.53 0.86 6.38
C GLY A 156 16.10 -0.45 5.79
N GLY A 157 17.39 -0.50 5.44
CA GLY A 157 18.03 -1.64 4.82
C GLY A 157 17.84 -1.75 3.31
N MET A 158 17.14 -0.82 2.64
CA MET A 158 16.90 -0.83 1.19
C MET A 158 18.19 -0.73 0.36
N ALA A 159 19.30 -0.30 0.97
CA ALA A 159 20.62 -0.33 0.33
C ALA A 159 21.05 -1.75 -0.12
N LEU A 160 20.52 -2.81 0.49
CA LEU A 160 20.74 -4.21 0.06
C LEU A 160 20.22 -4.50 -1.36
N PHE A 161 19.28 -3.70 -1.86
CA PHE A 161 18.68 -3.84 -3.20
C PHE A 161 19.35 -2.95 -4.25
N ARG A 162 20.40 -2.19 -3.89
CA ARG A 162 21.25 -1.53 -4.87
C ARG A 162 21.87 -2.61 -5.76
N THR A 163 21.55 -2.56 -7.03
CA THR A 163 22.21 -3.44 -8.01
C THR A 163 23.68 -3.05 -8.13
N GLU A 164 24.58 -4.04 -8.24
CA GLU A 164 26.03 -3.86 -8.44
C GLU A 164 26.40 -3.03 -9.69
N SER A 165 25.41 -2.79 -10.55
CA SER A 165 25.55 -1.95 -11.75
C SER A 165 25.38 -0.44 -11.49
N SER A 166 25.28 -0.01 -10.25
CA SER A 166 25.29 1.43 -9.89
C SER A 166 26.73 1.96 -9.80
N ASP A 167 27.57 1.64 -10.78
CA ASP A 167 28.70 2.50 -11.11
C ASP A 167 28.17 3.90 -11.39
N GLN A 168 28.81 4.92 -10.81
CA GLN A 168 28.46 6.33 -10.79
C GLN A 168 28.39 6.99 -12.18
N SER A 169 27.93 6.28 -13.21
CA SER A 169 27.86 6.79 -14.57
C SER A 169 26.45 7.27 -14.89
N GLU A 170 26.37 8.32 -15.68
CA GLU A 170 25.18 9.01 -16.22
C GLU A 170 24.10 8.10 -16.84
N LYS A 171 24.35 6.78 -16.91
CA LYS A 171 23.47 5.75 -17.51
C LYS A 171 22.40 5.17 -16.56
N VAL A 172 22.34 5.58 -15.29
CA VAL A 172 21.40 5.04 -14.30
C VAL A 172 19.96 5.52 -14.57
N LEU A 173 19.78 6.79 -14.91
CA LEU A 173 18.46 7.38 -15.18
C LEU A 173 17.73 6.75 -16.38
N PRO A 174 18.37 6.53 -17.55
CA PRO A 174 17.70 5.87 -18.67
C PRO A 174 17.27 4.44 -18.37
N ARG A 175 18.04 3.69 -17.58
CA ARG A 175 17.68 2.31 -17.16
C ARG A 175 16.51 2.31 -16.18
N ALA A 176 16.46 3.22 -15.21
CA ALA A 176 15.35 3.35 -14.28
C ALA A 176 14.05 3.70 -15.02
N ALA A 177 14.06 4.63 -15.96
CA ALA A 177 12.92 4.99 -16.79
C ALA A 177 12.43 3.81 -17.65
N GLN A 178 13.34 3.09 -18.30
CA GLN A 178 12.98 1.89 -19.08
C GLN A 178 12.39 0.79 -18.20
N MET A 179 12.96 0.55 -17.01
CA MET A 179 12.41 -0.41 -16.05
C MET A 179 11.01 0.00 -15.60
N SER A 180 10.80 1.28 -15.27
CA SER A 180 9.49 1.79 -14.85
C SER A 180 8.42 1.63 -15.94
N THR A 181 8.77 1.85 -17.21
CA THR A 181 7.84 1.65 -18.35
C THR A 181 7.42 0.20 -18.48
N VAL A 182 8.38 -0.74 -18.45
CA VAL A 182 8.06 -2.17 -18.57
C VAL A 182 7.27 -2.67 -17.36
N ILE A 183 7.61 -2.22 -16.16
CA ILE A 183 6.88 -2.55 -14.95
C ILE A 183 5.45 -1.99 -15.01
N GLY A 184 5.26 -0.77 -15.51
CA GLY A 184 3.94 -0.20 -15.74
C GLY A 184 3.10 -1.03 -16.73
N LEU A 185 3.72 -1.55 -17.80
CA LEU A 185 3.05 -2.44 -18.75
C LEU A 185 2.68 -3.78 -18.10
N ILE A 186 3.56 -4.36 -17.29
CA ILE A 186 3.27 -5.60 -16.54
C ILE A 186 2.12 -5.36 -15.57
N TYR A 187 2.13 -4.24 -14.84
CA TYR A 187 1.07 -3.87 -13.92
C TYR A 187 -0.28 -3.73 -14.62
N LEU A 188 -0.31 -3.05 -15.77
CA LEU A 188 -1.50 -2.94 -16.61
C LEU A 188 -1.97 -4.32 -17.12
N THR A 189 -1.05 -5.16 -17.60
CA THR A 189 -1.38 -6.50 -18.10
C THR A 189 -2.00 -7.37 -17.00
N LEU A 190 -1.44 -7.34 -15.78
CA LEU A 190 -1.99 -8.05 -14.63
C LEU A 190 -3.36 -7.49 -14.23
N SER A 191 -3.57 -6.17 -14.30
CA SER A 191 -4.87 -5.55 -14.02
C SER A 191 -5.93 -5.98 -15.04
N VAL A 192 -5.59 -6.00 -16.33
CA VAL A 192 -6.49 -6.50 -17.39
C VAL A 192 -6.79 -8.00 -17.20
N ALA A 193 -5.78 -8.80 -16.89
CA ALA A 193 -5.99 -10.23 -16.64
C ALA A 193 -6.91 -10.48 -15.44
N ALA A 194 -6.76 -9.73 -14.35
CA ALA A 194 -7.64 -9.79 -13.20
C ALA A 194 -9.08 -9.35 -13.55
N ALA A 195 -9.24 -8.24 -14.32
CA ALA A 195 -10.56 -7.77 -14.75
C ALA A 195 -11.29 -8.82 -15.61
N VAL A 196 -10.60 -9.43 -16.56
CA VAL A 196 -11.16 -10.51 -17.38
C VAL A 196 -11.55 -11.71 -16.53
N ALA A 197 -10.70 -12.11 -15.56
CA ALA A 197 -10.99 -13.23 -14.68
C ALA A 197 -12.23 -12.97 -13.80
N TYR A 198 -12.35 -11.78 -13.22
CA TYR A 198 -13.53 -11.39 -12.43
C TYR A 198 -14.80 -11.31 -13.27
N TRP A 199 -14.72 -10.75 -14.47
CA TRP A 199 -15.85 -10.66 -15.38
C TRP A 199 -16.35 -12.05 -15.80
N LEU A 200 -15.45 -12.96 -16.15
CA LEU A 200 -15.79 -14.36 -16.47
C LEU A 200 -16.34 -15.14 -15.26
N ALA A 201 -15.98 -14.72 -14.04
CA ALA A 201 -16.49 -15.31 -12.80
C ALA A 201 -17.87 -14.76 -12.39
N GLY A 202 -18.44 -13.79 -13.14
CA GLY A 202 -19.81 -13.30 -12.96
C GLY A 202 -19.95 -11.89 -12.40
N MET A 203 -18.85 -11.14 -12.17
CA MET A 203 -18.94 -9.71 -11.89
C MET A 203 -19.43 -8.94 -13.11
N THR A 204 -20.13 -7.82 -12.93
CA THR A 204 -20.38 -6.87 -14.03
C THR A 204 -19.05 -6.34 -14.54
N PHE A 205 -19.01 -5.83 -15.77
CA PHE A 205 -17.77 -5.26 -16.32
C PHE A 205 -17.21 -4.11 -15.47
N PHE A 206 -18.10 -3.29 -14.92
CA PHE A 206 -17.72 -2.16 -14.06
C PHE A 206 -17.09 -2.64 -12.74
N GLU A 207 -17.74 -3.58 -12.05
CA GLU A 207 -17.22 -4.16 -10.81
C GLU A 207 -15.90 -4.89 -11.04
N ALA A 208 -15.80 -5.69 -12.11
CA ALA A 208 -14.59 -6.41 -12.47
C ALA A 208 -13.41 -5.46 -12.72
N MET A 209 -13.65 -4.33 -13.38
CA MET A 209 -12.63 -3.30 -13.62
C MET A 209 -12.20 -2.62 -12.31
N CYS A 210 -13.13 -2.21 -11.46
CA CYS A 210 -12.83 -1.58 -10.18
C CYS A 210 -12.06 -2.55 -9.26
N HIS A 211 -12.54 -3.78 -9.09
CA HIS A 211 -11.88 -4.77 -8.24
C HIS A 211 -10.53 -5.24 -8.78
N ALA A 212 -10.34 -5.32 -10.10
CA ALA A 212 -9.03 -5.63 -10.67
C ALA A 212 -7.98 -4.58 -10.33
N MET A 213 -8.34 -3.29 -10.43
CA MET A 213 -7.47 -2.18 -10.06
C MET A 213 -7.09 -2.24 -8.58
N THR A 214 -8.06 -2.46 -7.70
CA THR A 214 -7.86 -2.49 -6.25
C THR A 214 -7.20 -3.77 -5.74
N THR A 215 -7.37 -4.91 -6.44
CA THR A 215 -6.69 -6.19 -6.15
C THR A 215 -5.20 -6.13 -6.50
N ILE A 216 -4.85 -5.69 -7.72
CA ILE A 216 -3.44 -5.67 -8.18
C ILE A 216 -2.63 -4.60 -7.43
N SER A 217 -3.28 -3.51 -7.02
CA SER A 217 -2.65 -2.51 -6.15
C SER A 217 -2.55 -2.97 -4.68
N THR A 218 -3.14 -4.14 -4.34
CA THR A 218 -3.26 -4.65 -2.96
C THR A 218 -3.80 -3.58 -2.01
N ALA A 219 -4.97 -3.01 -2.34
CA ALA A 219 -5.46 -1.80 -1.70
C ALA A 219 -6.90 -1.87 -1.16
N GLY A 220 -7.74 -2.79 -1.67
CA GLY A 220 -8.95 -3.31 -1.02
C GLY A 220 -10.22 -2.48 -1.05
N PHE A 221 -10.27 -1.33 -1.70
CA PHE A 221 -11.56 -0.66 -1.92
C PHE A 221 -12.48 -1.52 -2.79
N SER A 222 -13.73 -1.60 -2.39
CA SER A 222 -14.79 -2.34 -3.08
C SER A 222 -15.87 -1.40 -3.60
N THR A 223 -16.72 -1.91 -4.47
CA THR A 223 -17.96 -1.28 -4.94
C THR A 223 -19.15 -1.57 -4.03
N SER A 224 -18.97 -2.39 -2.97
CA SER A 224 -20.00 -2.77 -2.00
C SER A 224 -19.49 -2.66 -0.57
N ASP A 225 -20.37 -2.32 0.38
CA ASP A 225 -20.07 -2.28 1.81
C ASP A 225 -19.67 -3.67 2.35
N ALA A 226 -20.22 -4.74 1.78
CA ALA A 226 -19.86 -6.12 2.15
C ALA A 226 -18.55 -6.61 1.50
N SER A 227 -17.80 -5.73 0.82
CA SER A 227 -16.55 -6.05 0.14
C SER A 227 -16.72 -7.23 -0.84
N ILE A 228 -15.77 -8.15 -0.95
CA ILE A 228 -15.89 -9.34 -1.81
C ILE A 228 -16.98 -10.31 -1.33
N GLY A 229 -17.36 -10.25 -0.05
CA GLY A 229 -18.46 -11.03 0.49
C GLY A 229 -19.81 -10.78 -0.20
N HIS A 230 -20.02 -9.59 -0.79
CA HIS A 230 -21.19 -9.23 -1.59
C HIS A 230 -21.49 -10.24 -2.71
N PHE A 231 -20.47 -10.73 -3.39
CA PHE A 231 -20.64 -11.61 -4.56
C PHE A 231 -21.01 -13.05 -4.17
N ALA A 232 -20.84 -13.45 -2.93
CA ALA A 232 -21.12 -14.79 -2.41
C ALA A 232 -20.62 -15.95 -3.33
N SER A 233 -19.50 -15.73 -4.03
CA SER A 233 -18.96 -16.63 -5.04
C SER A 233 -17.59 -17.19 -4.64
N PRO A 234 -17.47 -18.50 -4.42
CA PRO A 234 -16.18 -19.16 -4.16
C PRO A 234 -15.13 -18.89 -5.25
N THR A 235 -15.56 -18.83 -6.50
CA THR A 235 -14.66 -18.58 -7.65
C THR A 235 -14.06 -17.20 -7.58
N ILE A 236 -14.83 -16.17 -7.25
CA ILE A 236 -14.36 -14.79 -7.10
C ILE A 236 -13.36 -14.69 -5.93
N GLU A 237 -13.65 -15.34 -4.80
CA GLU A 237 -12.73 -15.38 -3.66
C GLU A 237 -11.38 -16.00 -4.02
N TRP A 238 -11.36 -17.13 -4.75
CA TRP A 238 -10.10 -17.76 -5.17
C TRP A 238 -9.33 -16.93 -6.21
N ILE A 239 -10.02 -16.32 -7.16
CA ILE A 239 -9.39 -15.39 -8.13
C ILE A 239 -8.74 -14.23 -7.38
N ALA A 240 -9.47 -13.59 -6.47
CA ALA A 240 -8.93 -12.49 -5.66
C ALA A 240 -7.71 -12.96 -4.85
N THR A 241 -7.79 -14.11 -4.18
CA THR A 241 -6.68 -14.67 -3.39
C THR A 241 -5.42 -14.83 -4.24
N VAL A 242 -5.54 -15.40 -5.44
CA VAL A 242 -4.39 -15.59 -6.35
C VAL A 242 -3.81 -14.24 -6.79
N PHE A 243 -4.65 -13.29 -7.22
CA PHE A 243 -4.15 -11.99 -7.67
C PHE A 243 -3.61 -11.11 -6.53
N MET A 244 -4.12 -11.23 -5.30
CA MET A 244 -3.52 -10.60 -4.11
C MET A 244 -2.11 -11.13 -3.85
N VAL A 245 -1.90 -12.45 -3.94
CA VAL A 245 -0.55 -13.05 -3.82
C VAL A 245 0.35 -12.54 -4.94
N ILE A 246 -0.12 -12.49 -6.19
CA ILE A 246 0.63 -11.96 -7.34
C ILE A 246 1.04 -10.50 -7.09
N GLY A 247 0.13 -9.64 -6.60
CA GLY A 247 0.44 -8.26 -6.21
C GLY A 247 1.49 -8.16 -5.09
N GLY A 248 1.55 -9.16 -4.19
CA GLY A 248 2.50 -9.25 -3.08
C GLY A 248 3.92 -9.66 -3.48
N LEU A 249 4.15 -10.11 -4.71
CA LEU A 249 5.47 -10.53 -5.21
C LEU A 249 6.24 -9.37 -5.85
N PRO A 250 7.58 -9.45 -5.92
CA PRO A 250 8.40 -8.36 -6.46
C PRO A 250 8.16 -8.16 -7.96
N PHE A 251 7.76 -6.98 -8.39
CA PHE A 251 7.51 -6.67 -9.82
C PHE A 251 8.78 -6.77 -10.69
N VAL A 252 9.95 -6.57 -10.10
CA VAL A 252 11.23 -6.78 -10.79
C VAL A 252 11.39 -8.25 -11.25
N LEU A 253 10.84 -9.22 -10.52
CA LEU A 253 10.91 -10.62 -10.90
C LEU A 253 9.98 -10.94 -12.08
N TYR A 254 8.83 -10.26 -12.20
CA TYR A 254 7.99 -10.35 -13.40
C TYR A 254 8.69 -9.80 -14.64
N PHE A 255 9.46 -8.72 -14.48
CA PHE A 255 10.33 -8.23 -15.55
C PHE A 255 11.36 -9.28 -16.01
N GLN A 256 11.95 -10.03 -15.07
CA GLN A 256 12.87 -11.12 -15.39
C GLN A 256 12.15 -12.31 -16.04
N LEU A 257 10.91 -12.60 -15.61
CA LEU A 257 10.07 -13.64 -16.22
C LEU A 257 9.80 -13.35 -17.71
N VAL A 258 9.42 -12.10 -18.04
CA VAL A 258 9.21 -11.67 -19.44
C VAL A 258 10.48 -11.80 -20.28
N ARG A 259 11.67 -11.70 -19.67
CA ARG A 259 12.97 -11.89 -20.31
C ARG A 259 13.42 -13.36 -20.43
N GLY A 260 12.55 -14.31 -20.07
CA GLY A 260 12.85 -15.75 -20.12
C GLY A 260 13.54 -16.31 -18.88
N ASN A 261 13.81 -15.53 -17.86
CA ASN A 261 14.50 -15.94 -16.61
C ASN A 261 13.52 -16.28 -15.48
N GLY A 262 12.46 -17.04 -15.75
CA GLY A 262 11.41 -17.37 -14.78
C GLY A 262 11.88 -18.15 -13.54
N GLN A 263 13.01 -18.84 -13.62
CA GLN A 263 13.59 -19.54 -12.46
C GLN A 263 13.95 -18.61 -11.30
N LEU A 264 14.21 -17.31 -11.57
CA LEU A 264 14.55 -16.33 -10.54
C LEU A 264 13.40 -16.09 -9.58
N LEU A 265 12.14 -16.16 -10.03
CA LEU A 265 10.97 -16.02 -9.18
C LEU A 265 10.96 -17.07 -8.05
N TRP A 266 11.25 -18.32 -8.37
CA TRP A 266 11.27 -19.42 -7.41
C TRP A 266 12.58 -19.53 -6.60
N ARG A 267 13.67 -18.93 -7.07
CA ARG A 267 14.95 -18.90 -6.36
C ARG A 267 15.09 -17.74 -5.40
N ASP A 268 14.26 -16.71 -5.53
CA ASP A 268 14.28 -15.55 -4.64
C ASP A 268 13.88 -15.94 -3.22
N SER A 269 14.65 -15.50 -2.22
CA SER A 269 14.41 -15.86 -0.82
C SER A 269 13.16 -15.21 -0.25
N GLN A 270 12.85 -13.96 -0.66
CA GLN A 270 11.65 -13.28 -0.19
C GLN A 270 10.39 -13.97 -0.71
N THR A 271 10.36 -14.28 -2.01
CA THR A 271 9.24 -14.99 -2.64
C THR A 271 8.94 -16.30 -1.92
N ARG A 272 9.99 -17.12 -1.67
CA ARG A 272 9.82 -18.40 -0.96
C ARG A 272 9.33 -18.20 0.48
N ALA A 273 9.96 -17.29 1.23
CA ALA A 273 9.57 -17.05 2.62
C ALA A 273 8.15 -16.51 2.72
N PHE A 274 7.75 -15.63 1.81
CA PHE A 274 6.39 -15.07 1.75
C PHE A 274 5.35 -16.15 1.45
N LEU A 275 5.58 -17.01 0.45
CA LEU A 275 4.67 -18.11 0.15
C LEU A 275 4.58 -19.14 1.27
N VAL A 276 5.70 -19.47 1.92
CA VAL A 276 5.73 -20.38 3.09
C VAL A 276 4.93 -19.75 4.25
N LEU A 277 5.12 -18.45 4.52
CA LEU A 277 4.36 -17.77 5.56
C LEU A 277 2.85 -17.82 5.28
N ILE A 278 2.43 -17.54 4.04
CA ILE A 278 1.02 -17.64 3.63
C ILE A 278 0.49 -19.05 3.89
N VAL A 279 1.19 -20.09 3.44
CA VAL A 279 0.74 -21.47 3.62
C VAL A 279 0.60 -21.84 5.09
N ILE A 280 1.57 -21.44 5.93
CA ILE A 280 1.52 -21.70 7.38
C ILE A 280 0.36 -20.92 8.01
N ALA A 281 0.23 -19.63 7.72
CA ALA A 281 -0.81 -18.80 8.32
C ALA A 281 -2.22 -19.26 7.91
N VAL A 282 -2.42 -19.57 6.64
CA VAL A 282 -3.68 -20.13 6.12
C VAL A 282 -3.97 -21.50 6.74
N GLY A 283 -2.96 -22.37 6.84
CA GLY A 283 -3.13 -23.71 7.44
C GLY A 283 -3.52 -23.64 8.91
N VAL A 284 -2.90 -22.75 9.69
CA VAL A 284 -3.23 -22.55 11.11
C VAL A 284 -4.65 -21.96 11.24
N MET A 285 -5.01 -20.97 10.44
CA MET A 285 -6.34 -20.36 10.48
C MET A 285 -7.43 -21.33 10.03
N ALA A 286 -7.21 -22.09 8.95
CA ALA A 286 -8.14 -23.10 8.48
C ALA A 286 -8.34 -24.21 9.53
N GLY A 287 -7.25 -24.67 10.16
CA GLY A 287 -7.31 -25.62 11.27
C GLY A 287 -8.12 -25.10 12.45
N TRP A 288 -7.97 -23.82 12.80
CA TRP A 288 -8.77 -23.18 13.84
C TRP A 288 -10.26 -23.15 13.49
N LEU A 289 -10.61 -22.69 12.27
CA LEU A 289 -12.02 -22.63 11.83
C LEU A 289 -12.67 -24.02 11.78
N TRP A 290 -11.93 -25.01 11.32
CA TRP A 290 -12.44 -26.39 11.24
C TRP A 290 -12.63 -27.03 12.61
N LEU A 291 -11.63 -26.90 13.52
CA LEU A 291 -11.62 -27.63 14.78
C LEU A 291 -12.32 -26.89 15.93
N ALA A 292 -12.27 -25.54 15.95
CA ALA A 292 -12.82 -24.74 17.04
C ALA A 292 -14.17 -24.10 16.72
N ASN A 293 -14.44 -23.84 15.44
CA ASN A 293 -15.68 -23.19 15.01
C ASN A 293 -16.62 -24.14 14.24
N ASP A 294 -16.36 -25.45 14.23
CA ASP A 294 -17.15 -26.47 13.54
C ASP A 294 -17.49 -26.16 12.08
N THR A 295 -16.64 -25.35 11.42
CA THR A 295 -16.84 -24.96 10.01
C THR A 295 -16.44 -26.11 9.10
N ALA A 296 -17.23 -26.42 8.08
CA ALA A 296 -16.87 -27.43 7.08
C ALA A 296 -15.49 -27.14 6.47
N LEU A 297 -14.64 -28.15 6.32
CA LEU A 297 -13.22 -28.00 5.95
C LEU A 297 -13.03 -27.18 4.66
N GLU A 298 -13.86 -27.38 3.64
CA GLU A 298 -13.80 -26.63 2.38
C GLU A 298 -14.03 -25.14 2.60
N ILE A 299 -15.05 -24.79 3.39
CA ILE A 299 -15.39 -23.40 3.73
C ILE A 299 -14.28 -22.80 4.62
N ALA A 300 -13.80 -23.56 5.60
CA ALA A 300 -12.72 -23.15 6.49
C ALA A 300 -11.44 -22.81 5.72
N VAL A 301 -11.02 -23.66 4.78
CA VAL A 301 -9.84 -23.42 3.94
C VAL A 301 -10.03 -22.19 3.06
N ARG A 302 -11.19 -22.02 2.42
CA ARG A 302 -11.49 -20.90 1.53
C ARG A 302 -11.49 -19.58 2.28
N HIS A 303 -12.26 -19.47 3.36
CA HIS A 303 -12.33 -18.23 4.15
C HIS A 303 -10.99 -17.91 4.82
N ALA A 304 -10.29 -18.91 5.34
CA ALA A 304 -8.94 -18.73 5.88
C ALA A 304 -7.97 -18.23 4.81
N ALA A 305 -7.95 -18.87 3.63
CA ALA A 305 -7.06 -18.47 2.53
C ALA A 305 -7.34 -17.04 2.10
N PHE A 306 -8.61 -16.69 1.84
CA PHE A 306 -8.98 -15.36 1.37
C PHE A 306 -8.61 -14.28 2.39
N ASN A 307 -9.15 -14.36 3.62
CA ASN A 307 -9.01 -13.28 4.59
C ASN A 307 -7.57 -13.18 5.15
N THR A 308 -6.89 -14.32 5.37
CA THR A 308 -5.49 -14.28 5.83
C THR A 308 -4.57 -13.71 4.75
N VAL A 309 -4.75 -14.10 3.47
CA VAL A 309 -3.96 -13.53 2.37
C VAL A 309 -4.27 -12.05 2.20
N SER A 310 -5.54 -11.65 2.30
CA SER A 310 -5.96 -10.25 2.24
C SER A 310 -5.24 -9.39 3.28
N VAL A 311 -5.16 -9.86 4.52
CA VAL A 311 -4.47 -9.15 5.61
C VAL A 311 -2.95 -9.15 5.43
N ILE A 312 -2.33 -10.30 5.10
CA ILE A 312 -0.87 -10.40 4.88
C ILE A 312 -0.39 -9.53 3.71
N THR A 313 -1.16 -9.48 2.62
CA THR A 313 -0.82 -8.67 1.46
C THR A 313 -1.10 -7.18 1.68
N GLY A 314 -1.81 -6.84 2.76
CA GLY A 314 -2.29 -5.48 2.99
C GLY A 314 -3.37 -5.06 2.01
N THR A 315 -4.08 -6.02 1.39
CA THR A 315 -5.19 -5.70 0.49
C THR A 315 -6.41 -5.22 1.25
N GLY A 316 -6.77 -5.88 2.37
CA GLY A 316 -7.86 -5.44 3.23
C GLY A 316 -9.28 -5.81 2.75
N TYR A 317 -9.44 -6.65 1.72
CA TYR A 317 -10.74 -7.23 1.39
C TYR A 317 -11.25 -8.16 2.49
N ALA A 318 -12.55 -8.22 2.64
CA ALA A 318 -13.23 -9.19 3.50
C ALA A 318 -14.22 -10.04 2.70
N SER A 319 -14.26 -11.35 2.95
CA SER A 319 -15.31 -12.24 2.44
C SER A 319 -16.33 -12.60 3.52
N THR A 320 -15.95 -12.45 4.78
CA THR A 320 -16.78 -12.64 5.96
C THR A 320 -16.29 -11.75 7.09
N ASP A 321 -17.11 -11.56 8.12
CA ASP A 321 -16.67 -10.92 9.35
C ASP A 321 -15.79 -11.87 10.20
N TYR A 322 -14.48 -11.73 10.05
CA TYR A 322 -13.50 -12.54 10.78
C TYR A 322 -13.35 -12.15 12.27
N ASN A 323 -14.00 -11.08 12.75
CA ASN A 323 -14.10 -10.82 14.18
C ASN A 323 -14.91 -11.92 14.89
N SER A 324 -15.88 -12.53 14.19
CA SER A 324 -16.69 -13.64 14.70
C SER A 324 -15.91 -14.96 14.83
N TRP A 325 -14.69 -15.08 14.30
CA TRP A 325 -13.88 -16.30 14.35
C TRP A 325 -13.24 -16.59 15.71
N GLY A 326 -13.44 -15.68 16.67
CA GLY A 326 -12.96 -15.80 18.05
C GLY A 326 -11.60 -15.16 18.30
N GLY A 327 -11.25 -15.04 19.58
CA GLY A 327 -10.08 -14.27 20.02
C GLY A 327 -8.74 -14.73 19.46
N PHE A 328 -8.58 -16.05 19.22
CA PHE A 328 -7.36 -16.57 18.59
C PHE A 328 -7.18 -16.01 17.16
N ALA A 329 -8.23 -16.08 16.35
CA ALA A 329 -8.19 -15.60 14.96
C ALA A 329 -7.93 -14.10 14.88
N VAL A 330 -8.63 -13.31 15.70
CA VAL A 330 -8.44 -11.85 15.78
C VAL A 330 -7.01 -11.51 16.20
N THR A 331 -6.47 -12.21 17.22
CA THR A 331 -5.08 -12.00 17.68
C THR A 331 -4.08 -12.39 16.61
N MET A 332 -4.27 -13.52 15.94
CA MET A 332 -3.39 -13.96 14.85
C MET A 332 -3.38 -12.96 13.70
N LEU A 333 -4.56 -12.47 13.28
CA LEU A 333 -4.68 -11.48 12.22
C LEU A 333 -4.01 -10.16 12.60
N LEU A 334 -4.10 -9.73 13.87
CA LEU A 334 -3.41 -8.54 14.35
C LEU A 334 -1.89 -8.64 14.16
N PHE A 335 -1.28 -9.80 14.48
CA PHE A 335 0.15 -9.99 14.29
C PHE A 335 0.55 -10.14 12.82
N VAL A 336 -0.27 -10.82 12.04
CA VAL A 336 -0.05 -11.03 10.61
C VAL A 336 -0.15 -9.71 9.82
N MET A 337 -0.97 -8.77 10.28
CA MET A 337 -1.13 -7.43 9.72
C MET A 337 0.18 -6.62 9.68
N VAL A 338 1.12 -6.90 10.63
CA VAL A 338 2.44 -6.25 10.66
C VAL A 338 3.31 -6.68 9.48
N VAL A 339 3.14 -7.93 9.03
CA VAL A 339 3.98 -8.53 8.01
C VAL A 339 3.44 -8.14 6.64
N GLY A 340 4.22 -7.40 5.88
CA GLY A 340 3.89 -7.08 4.49
C GLY A 340 4.49 -8.09 3.51
N GLY A 341 4.21 -7.90 2.22
CA GLY A 341 4.76 -8.73 1.15
C GLY A 341 6.24 -8.44 0.85
N CYS A 342 6.65 -8.80 -0.35
CA CYS A 342 8.03 -8.65 -0.79
C CYS A 342 8.39 -7.20 -1.13
N THR A 343 9.66 -6.86 -1.07
CA THR A 343 10.16 -5.56 -1.51
C THR A 343 9.99 -5.40 -3.02
N GLY A 344 9.51 -4.24 -3.44
CA GLY A 344 9.19 -3.97 -4.86
C GLY A 344 7.88 -4.59 -5.33
N SER A 345 6.99 -4.96 -4.38
CA SER A 345 5.57 -5.25 -4.60
C SER A 345 4.69 -4.03 -4.28
N THR A 346 3.38 -4.15 -4.51
CA THR A 346 2.39 -3.12 -4.15
C THR A 346 2.05 -3.08 -2.66
N THR A 347 2.36 -4.12 -1.89
CA THR A 347 1.98 -4.27 -0.48
C THR A 347 2.55 -3.20 0.44
N GLY A 348 1.86 -2.94 1.56
CA GLY A 348 2.34 -2.15 2.70
C GLY A 348 3.14 -2.97 3.71
N GLY A 349 3.09 -2.58 4.99
CA GLY A 349 3.66 -3.29 6.13
C GLY A 349 5.19 -3.34 6.20
N ILE A 350 5.69 -4.10 7.17
CA ILE A 350 7.12 -4.38 7.30
C ILE A 350 7.49 -5.44 6.27
N LYS A 351 8.28 -5.06 5.28
CA LYS A 351 8.63 -5.94 4.16
C LYS A 351 9.33 -7.22 4.61
N MET A 352 9.04 -8.33 3.92
CA MET A 352 9.55 -9.68 4.20
C MET A 352 11.07 -9.74 4.39
N PHE A 353 11.85 -8.98 3.61
CA PHE A 353 13.31 -9.01 3.73
C PHE A 353 13.81 -8.57 5.10
N ARG A 354 13.12 -7.63 5.77
CA ARG A 354 13.52 -7.15 7.10
C ARG A 354 13.42 -8.25 8.14
N PHE A 355 12.37 -9.05 8.08
CA PHE A 355 12.25 -10.24 8.93
C PHE A 355 13.36 -11.24 8.64
N GLN A 356 13.68 -11.49 7.36
CA GLN A 356 14.77 -12.39 6.98
C GLN A 356 16.13 -11.89 7.48
N VAL A 357 16.39 -10.58 7.40
CA VAL A 357 17.61 -9.96 7.92
C VAL A 357 17.71 -10.13 9.45
N ILE A 358 16.64 -9.85 10.20
CA ILE A 358 16.62 -10.05 11.66
C ILE A 358 16.85 -11.53 12.00
N ILE A 359 16.13 -12.46 11.35
CA ILE A 359 16.28 -13.90 11.57
C ILE A 359 17.71 -14.37 11.27
N ALA A 360 18.39 -13.76 10.29
CA ALA A 360 19.79 -14.09 9.99
C ALA A 360 20.78 -13.52 11.01
N ILE A 361 20.49 -12.33 11.59
CA ILE A 361 21.38 -11.65 12.52
C ILE A 361 21.33 -12.28 13.92
N VAL A 362 20.14 -12.64 14.42
CA VAL A 362 19.95 -13.13 15.79
C VAL A 362 20.86 -14.32 16.15
N PRO A 363 20.96 -15.40 15.33
CA PRO A 363 21.89 -16.51 15.61
C PRO A 363 23.36 -16.09 15.60
N VAL A 364 23.73 -15.11 14.77
CA VAL A 364 25.11 -14.60 14.73
C VAL A 364 25.43 -13.85 16.01
N GLN A 365 24.51 -13.03 16.52
CA GLN A 365 24.69 -12.33 17.80
C GLN A 365 24.81 -13.31 18.97
N ILE A 366 23.97 -14.36 19.02
CA ILE A 366 24.06 -15.39 20.05
C ILE A 366 25.44 -16.10 19.99
N ARG A 367 25.94 -16.42 18.79
CA ARG A 367 27.27 -17.04 18.63
C ARG A 367 28.41 -16.12 19.07
N ARG A 368 28.32 -14.82 18.81
CA ARG A 368 29.30 -13.81 19.27
C ARG A 368 29.35 -13.71 20.79
N LEU A 369 28.21 -13.87 21.47
CA LEU A 369 28.18 -13.92 22.94
C LEU A 369 28.86 -15.17 23.50
N LEU A 370 28.73 -16.30 22.82
CA LEU A 370 29.34 -17.58 23.24
C LEU A 370 30.83 -17.67 22.87
N LEU A 371 31.20 -17.06 21.75
CA LEU A 371 32.56 -17.08 21.20
C LEU A 371 32.96 -15.66 20.80
N PRO A 372 33.39 -14.81 21.78
CA PRO A 372 33.63 -13.37 21.54
C PRO A 372 34.73 -13.07 20.49
N HIS A 373 35.69 -14.00 20.32
CA HIS A 373 36.79 -13.86 19.34
C HIS A 373 36.47 -14.52 17.98
N GLY A 374 35.28 -15.13 17.84
CA GLY A 374 34.86 -15.77 16.59
C GLY A 374 34.38 -14.73 15.55
N ILE A 375 34.76 -14.94 14.31
CA ILE A 375 34.26 -14.13 13.18
C ILE A 375 33.02 -14.80 12.61
N PHE A 376 31.85 -14.20 12.86
CA PHE A 376 30.57 -14.67 12.37
C PHE A 376 29.90 -13.60 11.50
N VAL A 377 29.49 -13.97 10.28
CA VAL A 377 28.87 -13.07 9.30
C VAL A 377 27.48 -13.55 8.98
N ALA A 378 26.49 -12.67 9.15
CA ALA A 378 25.13 -12.95 8.71
C ALA A 378 25.02 -12.84 7.18
N HIS A 379 24.23 -13.69 6.55
CA HIS A 379 24.08 -13.72 5.10
C HIS A 379 22.61 -13.57 4.70
N TYR A 380 22.38 -12.79 3.64
CA TYR A 380 21.10 -12.62 2.95
C TYR A 380 21.31 -12.90 1.46
N ASN A 381 20.52 -13.78 0.85
CA ASN A 381 20.69 -14.21 -0.55
C ASN A 381 22.14 -14.63 -0.87
N ARG A 382 22.79 -15.36 0.03
CA ARG A 382 24.20 -15.82 -0.05
C ARG A 382 25.25 -14.70 -0.04
N LYS A 383 24.85 -13.45 0.17
CA LYS A 383 25.75 -12.29 0.33
C LYS A 383 25.86 -11.91 1.79
N PRO A 384 27.02 -11.46 2.27
CA PRO A 384 27.16 -10.95 3.63
C PRO A 384 26.30 -9.70 3.83
N ILE A 385 25.66 -9.61 4.99
CA ILE A 385 24.90 -8.43 5.39
C ILE A 385 25.88 -7.41 5.96
N PRO A 386 26.03 -6.20 5.38
CA PRO A 386 26.82 -5.13 5.98
C PRO A 386 26.22 -4.69 7.32
N ASP A 387 27.06 -4.35 8.31
CA ASP A 387 26.61 -3.92 9.63
C ASP A 387 25.68 -2.70 9.55
N ALA A 388 25.98 -1.75 8.70
CA ALA A 388 25.13 -0.57 8.47
C ALA A 388 23.71 -0.92 7.97
N ALA A 389 23.57 -1.99 7.18
CA ALA A 389 22.25 -2.46 6.74
C ALA A 389 21.52 -3.18 7.86
N ALA A 390 22.22 -3.96 8.69
CA ALA A 390 21.69 -4.58 9.88
C ALA A 390 21.15 -3.55 10.88
N ASP A 391 21.95 -2.53 11.20
CA ASP A 391 21.57 -1.42 12.09
C ASP A 391 20.36 -0.65 11.54
N SER A 392 20.32 -0.39 10.24
CA SER A 392 19.21 0.31 9.59
C SER A 392 17.90 -0.47 9.70
N VAL A 393 17.95 -1.80 9.59
CA VAL A 393 16.77 -2.66 9.76
C VAL A 393 16.32 -2.69 11.23
N MET A 394 17.24 -2.82 12.18
CA MET A 394 16.91 -2.80 13.61
C MET A 394 16.29 -1.46 14.02
N ASN A 395 16.88 -0.35 13.58
CA ASN A 395 16.36 0.99 13.83
C ASN A 395 14.95 1.18 13.22
N PHE A 396 14.69 0.56 12.06
CA PHE A 396 13.36 0.59 11.45
C PHE A 396 12.32 -0.11 12.34
N PHE A 397 12.61 -1.30 12.84
CA PHE A 397 11.69 -2.02 13.75
C PHE A 397 11.42 -1.22 15.03
N PHE A 398 12.47 -0.66 15.64
CA PHE A 398 12.33 0.18 16.82
C PHE A 398 11.43 1.39 16.56
N LEU A 399 11.68 2.09 15.45
CA LEU A 399 10.94 3.29 15.10
C LEU A 399 9.49 2.96 14.73
N PHE A 400 9.25 1.84 14.02
CA PHE A 400 7.91 1.36 13.73
C PHE A 400 7.12 1.08 15.02
N ALA A 401 7.72 0.37 15.97
CA ALA A 401 7.10 0.11 17.26
C ALA A 401 6.82 1.39 18.06
N LEU A 402 7.75 2.33 18.07
CA LEU A 402 7.58 3.61 18.77
C LEU A 402 6.43 4.43 18.17
N ILE A 403 6.37 4.56 16.84
CA ILE A 403 5.29 5.31 16.18
C ILE A 403 3.96 4.60 16.33
N PHE A 404 3.93 3.28 16.23
CA PHE A 404 2.74 2.47 16.47
C PHE A 404 2.15 2.76 17.86
N VAL A 405 2.98 2.69 18.91
CA VAL A 405 2.53 2.99 20.29
C VAL A 405 2.07 4.44 20.40
N ALA A 406 2.80 5.40 19.82
CA ALA A 406 2.42 6.82 19.87
C ALA A 406 1.07 7.08 19.19
N VAL A 407 0.83 6.49 18.03
CA VAL A 407 -0.45 6.62 17.30
C VAL A 407 -1.58 5.94 18.07
N ALA A 408 -1.36 4.71 18.57
CA ALA A 408 -2.38 4.00 19.34
C ALA A 408 -2.79 4.75 20.63
N VAL A 409 -1.83 5.30 21.38
CA VAL A 409 -2.08 6.13 22.57
C VAL A 409 -2.83 7.41 22.20
N ALA A 410 -2.45 8.06 21.10
CA ALA A 410 -3.14 9.27 20.65
C ALA A 410 -4.58 8.97 20.19
N LEU A 411 -4.84 7.83 19.53
CA LEU A 411 -6.20 7.39 19.20
C LEU A 411 -7.05 7.12 20.45
N ALA A 412 -6.46 6.48 21.45
CA ALA A 412 -7.14 6.28 22.74
C ALA A 412 -7.46 7.62 23.45
N ALA A 413 -6.59 8.64 23.30
CA ALA A 413 -6.86 9.99 23.82
C ALA A 413 -8.04 10.70 23.12
N PHE A 414 -8.38 10.30 21.88
CA PHE A 414 -9.62 10.73 21.22
C PHE A 414 -10.88 10.00 21.71
N GLY A 415 -10.75 9.09 22.69
CA GLY A 415 -11.87 8.36 23.29
C GLY A 415 -12.21 7.05 22.60
N LEU A 416 -11.34 6.55 21.71
CA LEU A 416 -11.55 5.27 21.05
C LEU A 416 -11.20 4.10 22.00
N ASP A 417 -11.92 2.99 21.88
CA ASP A 417 -11.67 1.78 22.65
C ASP A 417 -10.28 1.16 22.30
N PHE A 418 -9.83 0.23 23.15
CA PHE A 418 -8.51 -0.38 23.01
C PHE A 418 -8.32 -1.08 21.66
N MET A 419 -9.30 -1.90 21.22
CA MET A 419 -9.19 -2.65 19.97
C MET A 419 -9.14 -1.73 18.77
N THR A 420 -10.01 -0.73 18.70
CA THR A 420 -10.04 0.29 17.66
C THR A 420 -8.74 1.11 17.64
N SER A 421 -8.23 1.52 18.81
CA SER A 421 -6.98 2.31 18.90
C SER A 421 -5.76 1.51 18.42
N VAL A 422 -5.61 0.27 18.89
CA VAL A 422 -4.45 -0.58 18.56
C VAL A 422 -4.51 -1.05 17.11
N SER A 423 -5.64 -1.61 16.67
CA SER A 423 -5.76 -2.11 15.32
C SER A 423 -5.82 -0.98 14.28
N GLY A 424 -6.45 0.16 14.62
CA GLY A 424 -6.46 1.35 13.77
C GLY A 424 -5.07 1.95 13.54
N ALA A 425 -4.25 2.06 14.59
CA ALA A 425 -2.86 2.47 14.45
C ALA A 425 -2.06 1.50 13.58
N LEU A 426 -2.26 0.20 13.79
CA LEU A 426 -1.53 -0.83 13.07
C LEU A 426 -1.92 -0.89 11.59
N THR A 427 -3.23 -0.91 11.30
CA THR A 427 -3.72 -0.95 9.91
C THR A 427 -3.30 0.27 9.11
N ALA A 428 -3.30 1.46 9.73
CA ALA A 428 -2.84 2.68 9.08
C ALA A 428 -1.34 2.65 8.77
N LEU A 429 -0.50 2.23 9.74
CA LEU A 429 0.95 2.14 9.54
C LEU A 429 1.37 0.99 8.61
N ALA A 430 0.62 -0.10 8.59
CA ALA A 430 0.88 -1.24 7.71
C ALA A 430 0.18 -1.11 6.35
N ASN A 431 -0.71 -0.12 6.17
CA ASN A 431 -1.53 0.09 4.98
C ASN A 431 -2.34 -1.17 4.60
N VAL A 432 -3.19 -1.66 5.51
CA VAL A 432 -3.97 -2.90 5.32
C VAL A 432 -5.44 -2.65 5.00
N GLY A 433 -6.03 -1.60 5.56
CA GLY A 433 -7.43 -1.20 5.32
C GLY A 433 -8.30 -1.34 6.56
N PRO A 434 -9.04 -2.43 6.74
CA PRO A 434 -9.83 -2.63 7.93
C PRO A 434 -8.94 -2.82 9.17
N GLY A 435 -9.44 -2.34 10.31
CA GLY A 435 -8.90 -2.70 11.61
C GLY A 435 -9.52 -4.00 12.13
N LEU A 436 -9.64 -4.09 13.44
CA LEU A 436 -10.28 -5.20 14.16
C LEU A 436 -11.29 -4.63 15.16
N GLY A 437 -12.23 -5.46 15.59
CA GLY A 437 -13.33 -5.05 16.48
C GLY A 437 -14.55 -4.50 15.72
N ASP A 438 -15.53 -4.06 16.49
CA ASP A 438 -16.88 -3.78 15.97
C ASP A 438 -16.95 -2.46 15.18
N VAL A 439 -16.03 -1.50 15.44
CA VAL A 439 -16.10 -0.15 14.85
C VAL A 439 -15.42 -0.13 13.47
N ILE A 440 -14.14 -0.51 13.40
CA ILE A 440 -13.31 -0.40 12.18
C ILE A 440 -12.92 -1.75 11.61
N GLY A 441 -13.56 -2.83 12.07
CA GLY A 441 -13.32 -4.20 11.59
C GLY A 441 -13.83 -4.43 10.16
N PRO A 442 -13.79 -5.68 9.70
CA PRO A 442 -14.13 -6.05 8.32
C PRO A 442 -15.57 -5.75 7.92
N ALA A 443 -16.49 -5.67 8.87
CA ALA A 443 -17.89 -5.28 8.66
C ALA A 443 -18.18 -3.83 9.08
N GLY A 444 -17.16 -3.10 9.54
CA GLY A 444 -17.25 -1.71 9.98
C GLY A 444 -16.59 -0.73 9.02
N ASN A 445 -16.52 0.54 9.43
CA ASN A 445 -15.85 1.59 8.68
C ASN A 445 -15.35 2.71 9.62
N PHE A 446 -14.66 3.71 9.07
CA PHE A 446 -14.04 4.79 9.83
C PHE A 446 -14.93 6.05 9.95
N ALA A 447 -16.17 6.04 9.43
CA ALA A 447 -17.07 7.21 9.43
C ALA A 447 -17.32 7.77 10.83
N SER A 448 -17.54 6.89 11.82
CA SER A 448 -17.87 7.27 13.19
C SER A 448 -16.70 7.84 14.00
N LEU A 449 -15.47 7.82 13.47
CA LEU A 449 -14.30 8.31 14.18
C LEU A 449 -14.27 9.84 14.20
N PRO A 450 -13.76 10.46 15.28
CA PRO A 450 -13.53 11.91 15.30
C PRO A 450 -12.56 12.38 14.22
N ASP A 451 -12.74 13.59 13.68
CA ASP A 451 -11.88 14.16 12.63
C ASP A 451 -10.40 14.17 13.02
N GLY A 452 -10.09 14.49 14.28
CA GLY A 452 -8.71 14.42 14.79
C GLY A 452 -8.08 13.05 14.66
N ALA A 453 -8.86 11.98 14.88
CA ALA A 453 -8.41 10.60 14.68
C ALA A 453 -8.20 10.28 13.19
N LYS A 454 -9.10 10.76 12.30
CA LYS A 454 -8.98 10.59 10.84
C LYS A 454 -7.72 11.28 10.29
N TRP A 455 -7.43 12.51 10.74
CA TRP A 455 -6.18 13.22 10.39
C TRP A 455 -4.93 12.49 10.87
N LEU A 456 -4.95 11.98 12.10
CA LEU A 456 -3.84 11.21 12.67
C LEU A 456 -3.60 9.91 11.89
N LEU A 457 -4.68 9.18 11.57
CA LEU A 457 -4.60 7.96 10.76
C LEU A 457 -4.11 8.25 9.34
N SER A 458 -4.56 9.33 8.70
CA SER A 458 -4.06 9.78 7.39
C SER A 458 -2.56 10.04 7.41
N ALA A 459 -2.06 10.68 8.47
CA ALA A 459 -0.62 10.88 8.66
C ALA A 459 0.11 9.54 8.89
N ALA A 460 -0.48 8.61 9.64
CA ALA A 460 0.08 7.27 9.86
C ALA A 460 0.13 6.44 8.57
N MET A 461 -0.90 6.50 7.72
CA MET A 461 -0.92 5.87 6.38
C MET A 461 0.22 6.37 5.50
N LEU A 462 0.45 7.67 5.50
CA LEU A 462 1.56 8.30 4.77
C LEU A 462 2.93 7.84 5.31
N LEU A 463 3.10 7.84 6.63
CA LEU A 463 4.32 7.38 7.31
C LEU A 463 4.64 5.91 6.96
N GLY A 464 3.65 5.05 7.04
CA GLY A 464 3.80 3.63 6.69
C GLY A 464 4.20 3.44 5.23
N ARG A 465 3.52 4.14 4.32
CA ARG A 465 3.74 4.01 2.88
C ARG A 465 5.10 4.51 2.42
N LEU A 466 5.61 5.58 3.03
CA LEU A 466 6.87 6.23 2.65
C LEU A 466 8.09 5.72 3.46
N GLU A 467 7.96 4.59 4.16
CA GLU A 467 9.08 4.00 4.88
C GLU A 467 9.59 4.87 6.05
N LEU A 468 8.73 5.37 6.92
CA LEU A 468 8.94 6.14 8.15
C LEU A 468 10.06 7.21 8.07
N PHE A 469 11.32 6.77 7.88
CA PHE A 469 12.49 7.66 7.84
C PHE A 469 12.40 8.73 6.75
N THR A 470 11.76 8.44 5.62
CA THR A 470 11.61 9.37 4.50
C THR A 470 10.84 10.62 4.92
N VAL A 471 9.84 10.45 5.77
CA VAL A 471 9.02 11.55 6.28
C VAL A 471 9.68 12.18 7.50
N LEU A 472 10.17 11.37 8.44
CA LEU A 472 10.70 11.87 9.71
C LEU A 472 11.96 12.72 9.55
N VAL A 473 12.78 12.48 8.54
CA VAL A 473 13.97 13.30 8.26
C VAL A 473 13.61 14.77 8.03
N LEU A 474 12.41 15.06 7.52
CA LEU A 474 11.92 16.41 7.26
C LEU A 474 11.71 17.21 8.57
N PHE A 475 11.46 16.54 9.68
CA PHE A 475 11.27 17.18 10.99
C PHE A 475 12.58 17.45 11.73
N THR A 476 13.72 17.03 11.17
CA THR A 476 15.03 17.28 11.79
C THR A 476 15.56 18.66 11.41
N PRO A 477 16.03 19.49 12.38
CA PRO A 477 16.58 20.81 12.08
C PRO A 477 17.79 20.78 11.12
N ARG A 478 18.57 19.69 11.14
CA ARG A 478 19.73 19.50 10.26
C ARG A 478 19.35 19.39 8.79
N PHE A 479 18.15 18.88 8.48
CA PHE A 479 17.66 18.80 7.12
C PHE A 479 17.54 20.18 6.46
N TRP A 480 17.12 21.19 7.22
CA TRP A 480 16.87 22.54 6.73
C TRP A 480 18.10 23.45 6.78
N ARG A 481 19.02 23.20 7.71
CA ARG A 481 20.18 24.07 7.95
C ARG A 481 21.37 23.80 7.03
N GLY A 482 21.41 22.75 6.30
CA GLY A 482 22.44 22.51 5.34
C GLY A 482 23.19 21.30 5.49
#